data_a04cbf9cd7c8d1521ccc802eaecceada
#
_entry.id   a04cbf9cd7c8d1521ccc802eaecceada
#
_cell.length_a   1.000
_cell.length_b   1.000
_cell.length_c   1.000
_cell.angle_alpha   90.00
_cell.angle_beta   90.00
_cell.angle_gamma   90.00
#
_symmetry.space_group_name_H-M   'P 1'
#
loop_
_entity.id
_entity.type
_entity.pdbx_description
1 polymer ?
#
loop_
_entity_poly.entity_id
_entity_poly.type
_entity_poly.pdbx_seq_one_letter_code
_entity_poly.pdbx_strand_id
1 'polypeptide(L)'
;MRGDVYKRQALNGGHSHGNMNMKGVFLHVLGDAIGNVGVIFVGAFILFTHYSWRHYADPVISFIIACIIFQSALPLVKSASFILLQGVPTTVSLGGVRDSVLRIEGVLSVHDLHVWQLNENKNVASLHIMVDCSGEQTDRYMHIADQVRRTLHIWGIHSSTIQPEFVPGGLNEAAKLSGVAVASKNRFDEHSL
;
A
#
# COMPACT_ATOMS: atom_id res chain seq x y z
N MET A 1 -10.87 -27.47 16.23
CA MET A 1 -11.38 -26.59 15.17
C MET A 1 -10.50 -25.35 14.94
N ARG A 2 -9.18 -25.48 14.89
CA ARG A 2 -8.22 -24.36 14.69
C ARG A 2 -7.31 -24.52 13.45
N GLY A 3 -7.46 -25.62 12.70
CA GLY A 3 -6.61 -25.97 11.56
C GLY A 3 -7.13 -25.58 10.18
N ASP A 4 -8.43 -25.30 10.06
CA ASP A 4 -9.06 -25.14 8.74
C ASP A 4 -9.02 -23.72 8.16
N VAL A 5 -8.78 -22.71 9.02
CA VAL A 5 -8.66 -21.31 8.59
C VAL A 5 -7.33 -21.06 7.87
N TYR A 6 -6.25 -21.71 8.32
CA TYR A 6 -4.93 -21.58 7.71
C TYR A 6 -4.81 -22.26 6.33
N LYS A 7 -5.56 -23.35 6.11
CA LYS A 7 -5.53 -24.07 4.82
C LYS A 7 -6.26 -23.30 3.69
N ARG A 8 -7.25 -22.50 4.01
CA ARG A 8 -7.97 -21.73 2.97
C ARG A 8 -7.21 -20.51 2.46
N GLN A 9 -6.32 -19.93 3.27
CA GLN A 9 -5.45 -18.82 2.81
C GLN A 9 -4.29 -19.29 1.92
N ALA A 10 -3.81 -20.52 2.11
CA ALA A 10 -2.70 -21.07 1.32
C ALA A 10 -3.10 -21.47 -0.12
N LEU A 11 -4.40 -21.66 -0.40
CA LEU A 11 -4.88 -22.09 -1.72
C LEU A 11 -5.31 -20.94 -2.65
N ASN A 12 -5.36 -19.70 -2.16
CA ASN A 12 -5.80 -18.55 -2.97
C ASN A 12 -4.68 -17.54 -3.27
N GLY A 13 -3.41 -17.90 -3.04
CA GLY A 13 -2.23 -17.05 -3.23
C GLY A 13 -1.54 -17.16 -4.58
N GLY A 14 -2.20 -17.65 -5.62
CA GLY A 14 -1.67 -17.76 -6.97
C GLY A 14 -1.88 -16.52 -7.84
N HIS A 15 -1.86 -15.31 -7.31
CA HIS A 15 -1.79 -14.11 -8.14
C HIS A 15 -0.34 -13.84 -8.50
N SER A 16 0.01 -14.20 -9.74
CA SER A 16 1.22 -13.75 -10.42
C SER A 16 1.29 -12.22 -10.37
N HIS A 17 1.94 -11.69 -9.35
CA HIS A 17 2.35 -10.30 -9.30
C HIS A 17 3.53 -10.13 -10.25
N GLY A 18 3.23 -9.97 -11.55
CA GLY A 18 4.21 -9.51 -12.52
C GLY A 18 4.75 -8.17 -12.01
N ASN A 19 6.04 -8.13 -11.69
CA ASN A 19 6.70 -6.94 -11.20
C ASN A 19 6.37 -5.75 -12.11
N MET A 20 6.06 -4.58 -11.53
CA MET A 20 5.71 -3.36 -12.27
C MET A 20 6.78 -3.02 -13.33
N ASN A 21 8.04 -3.30 -13.00
CA ASN A 21 9.17 -3.17 -13.90
C ASN A 21 9.05 -4.07 -15.14
N MET A 22 8.62 -5.33 -14.98
CA MET A 22 8.41 -6.25 -16.09
C MET A 22 7.27 -5.79 -17.01
N LYS A 23 6.17 -5.28 -16.42
CA LYS A 23 5.07 -4.70 -17.19
C LYS A 23 5.50 -3.45 -17.96
N GLY A 24 6.32 -2.60 -17.33
CA GLY A 24 6.87 -1.40 -17.97
C GLY A 24 7.72 -1.76 -19.19
N VAL A 25 8.66 -2.71 -19.06
CA VAL A 25 9.50 -3.20 -20.15
C VAL A 25 8.65 -3.83 -21.25
N PHE A 26 7.69 -4.67 -20.89
CA PHE A 26 6.79 -5.30 -21.88
C PHE A 26 5.98 -4.27 -22.67
N LEU A 27 5.40 -3.26 -22.00
CA LEU A 27 4.64 -2.19 -22.66
C LEU A 27 5.52 -1.35 -23.58
N HIS A 28 6.76 -1.09 -23.19
CA HIS A 28 7.72 -0.36 -24.00
C HIS A 28 8.04 -1.14 -25.29
N VAL A 29 8.44 -2.41 -25.17
CA VAL A 29 8.74 -3.28 -26.33
C VAL A 29 7.52 -3.47 -27.25
N LEU A 30 6.33 -3.61 -26.64
CA LEU A 30 5.09 -3.71 -27.42
C LEU A 30 4.77 -2.41 -28.15
N GLY A 31 4.97 -1.27 -27.52
CA GLY A 31 4.80 0.06 -28.12
C GLY A 31 5.73 0.25 -29.32
N ASP A 32 6.99 -0.12 -29.19
CA ASP A 32 7.99 -0.05 -30.26
C ASP A 32 7.61 -0.98 -31.43
N ALA A 33 7.17 -2.20 -31.14
CA ALA A 33 6.72 -3.16 -32.17
C ALA A 33 5.50 -2.62 -32.94
N ILE A 34 4.50 -2.09 -32.25
CA ILE A 34 3.31 -1.48 -32.87
C ILE A 34 3.70 -0.25 -33.71
N GLY A 35 4.59 0.60 -33.16
CA GLY A 35 5.11 1.76 -33.87
C GLY A 35 5.79 1.37 -35.19
N ASN A 36 6.69 0.39 -35.15
CA ASN A 36 7.40 -0.09 -36.34
C ASN A 36 6.45 -0.67 -37.39
N VAL A 37 5.48 -1.51 -36.98
CA VAL A 37 4.44 -2.04 -37.88
C VAL A 37 3.62 -0.90 -38.48
N GLY A 38 3.24 0.09 -37.68
CA GLY A 38 2.50 1.27 -38.15
C GLY A 38 3.27 2.05 -39.22
N VAL A 39 4.55 2.32 -39.01
CA VAL A 39 5.41 3.03 -39.96
C VAL A 39 5.55 2.26 -41.28
N ILE A 40 5.75 0.93 -41.21
CA ILE A 40 5.81 0.07 -42.40
C ILE A 40 4.48 0.15 -43.19
N PHE A 41 3.37 0.10 -42.47
CA PHE A 41 2.04 0.16 -43.12
C PHE A 41 1.80 1.51 -43.80
N VAL A 42 2.16 2.63 -43.14
CA VAL A 42 2.07 3.98 -43.71
C VAL A 42 2.95 4.13 -44.92
N GLY A 43 4.23 3.66 -44.83
CA GLY A 43 5.14 3.71 -45.96
C GLY A 43 4.63 2.96 -47.16
N ALA A 44 4.12 1.74 -46.96
CA ALA A 44 3.49 0.96 -48.00
C ALA A 44 2.25 1.67 -48.58
N PHE A 45 1.39 2.22 -47.76
CA PHE A 45 0.21 2.97 -48.19
C PHE A 45 0.56 4.16 -49.06
N ILE A 46 1.58 4.95 -48.69
CA ILE A 46 2.04 6.12 -49.45
C ILE A 46 2.65 5.68 -50.79
N LEU A 47 3.37 4.55 -50.84
CA LEU A 47 3.98 4.03 -52.08
C LEU A 47 2.94 3.55 -53.07
N PHE A 48 1.90 2.81 -52.62
CA PHE A 48 0.90 2.21 -53.49
C PHE A 48 -0.29 3.11 -53.81
N THR A 49 -0.44 4.26 -53.11
CA THR A 49 -1.59 5.16 -53.27
C THR A 49 -1.18 6.43 -53.96
N HIS A 50 -1.90 6.81 -55.03
CA HIS A 50 -1.64 8.04 -55.77
C HIS A 50 -2.59 9.20 -55.43
N TYR A 51 -3.39 9.09 -54.37
CA TYR A 51 -4.30 10.17 -53.94
C TYR A 51 -3.56 11.35 -53.31
N SER A 52 -4.02 12.56 -53.56
CA SER A 52 -3.40 13.79 -53.00
C SER A 52 -3.36 13.86 -51.48
N TRP A 53 -4.30 13.21 -50.80
CA TRP A 53 -4.41 13.17 -49.32
C TRP A 53 -3.53 12.09 -48.64
N ARG A 54 -2.78 11.27 -49.40
CA ARG A 54 -1.90 10.21 -48.87
C ARG A 54 -0.93 10.70 -47.78
N HIS A 55 -0.47 11.96 -47.88
CA HIS A 55 0.47 12.55 -46.94
C HIS A 55 -0.15 12.83 -45.55
N TYR A 56 -1.46 12.87 -45.44
CA TYR A 56 -2.14 12.99 -44.14
C TYR A 56 -2.25 11.67 -43.40
N ALA A 57 -2.00 10.53 -44.05
CA ALA A 57 -2.04 9.23 -43.43
C ALA A 57 -0.97 9.09 -42.32
N ASP A 58 0.24 9.61 -42.56
CA ASP A 58 1.34 9.55 -41.60
C ASP A 58 1.03 10.26 -40.28
N PRO A 59 0.68 11.58 -40.25
CA PRO A 59 0.35 12.24 -39.00
C PRO A 59 -0.89 11.66 -38.31
N VAL A 60 -1.88 11.17 -39.05
CA VAL A 60 -3.09 10.57 -38.45
C VAL A 60 -2.74 9.25 -37.74
N ILE A 61 -2.00 8.37 -38.39
CA ILE A 61 -1.63 7.08 -37.80
C ILE A 61 -0.65 7.29 -36.64
N SER A 62 0.29 8.19 -36.77
CA SER A 62 1.21 8.56 -35.70
C SER A 62 0.47 9.08 -34.46
N PHE A 63 -0.57 9.91 -34.67
CA PHE A 63 -1.40 10.39 -33.58
C PHE A 63 -2.19 9.27 -32.90
N ILE A 64 -2.76 8.34 -33.69
CA ILE A 64 -3.49 7.18 -33.14
C ILE A 64 -2.54 6.29 -32.31
N ILE A 65 -1.36 6.00 -32.83
CA ILE A 65 -0.35 5.20 -32.11
C ILE A 65 0.05 5.90 -30.79
N ALA A 66 0.30 7.21 -30.83
CA ALA A 66 0.62 7.97 -29.64
C ALA A 66 -0.48 7.91 -28.59
N CYS A 67 -1.75 8.01 -28.99
CA CYS A 67 -2.89 7.85 -28.08
C CYS A 67 -2.97 6.46 -27.45
N ILE A 68 -2.73 5.41 -28.22
CA ILE A 68 -2.72 4.02 -27.73
C ILE A 68 -1.61 3.84 -26.69
N ILE A 69 -0.39 4.28 -27.01
CA ILE A 69 0.76 4.19 -26.09
C ILE A 69 0.48 5.00 -24.81
N PHE A 70 -0.03 6.21 -24.94
CA PHE A 70 -0.37 7.05 -23.80
C PHE A 70 -1.40 6.37 -22.89
N GLN A 71 -2.49 5.84 -23.44
CA GLN A 71 -3.49 5.12 -22.65
C GLN A 71 -2.93 3.87 -21.95
N SER A 72 -2.06 3.13 -22.62
CA SER A 72 -1.45 1.93 -22.03
C SER A 72 -0.45 2.26 -20.91
N ALA A 73 0.19 3.43 -20.95
CA ALA A 73 1.12 3.89 -19.92
C ALA A 73 0.42 4.43 -18.65
N LEU A 74 -0.80 4.97 -18.76
CA LEU A 74 -1.50 5.59 -17.64
C LEU A 74 -1.66 4.71 -16.39
N PRO A 75 -2.02 3.41 -16.47
CA PRO A 75 -2.12 2.56 -15.30
C PRO A 75 -0.79 2.41 -14.57
N LEU A 76 0.32 2.31 -15.33
CA LEU A 76 1.66 2.22 -14.76
C LEU A 76 2.05 3.52 -14.03
N VAL A 77 1.80 4.66 -14.65
CA VAL A 77 2.03 5.97 -14.04
C VAL A 77 1.23 6.13 -12.75
N LYS A 78 -0.06 5.76 -12.75
CA LYS A 78 -0.91 5.81 -11.55
C LYS A 78 -0.35 4.94 -10.42
N SER A 79 0.05 3.69 -10.72
CA SER A 79 0.64 2.80 -9.71
C SER A 79 1.95 3.34 -9.15
N ALA A 80 2.84 3.82 -10.00
CA ALA A 80 4.10 4.41 -9.57
C ALA A 80 3.88 5.68 -8.72
N SER A 81 2.97 6.56 -9.15
CA SER A 81 2.61 7.77 -8.41
C SER A 81 2.01 7.45 -7.05
N PHE A 82 1.17 6.41 -6.94
CA PHE A 82 0.59 5.99 -5.67
C PHE A 82 1.66 5.56 -4.66
N ILE A 83 2.68 4.83 -5.10
CA ILE A 83 3.81 4.43 -4.25
C ILE A 83 4.64 5.67 -3.85
N LEU A 84 4.97 6.54 -4.80
CA LEU A 84 5.76 7.75 -4.56
C LEU A 84 5.05 8.72 -3.60
N LEU A 85 3.74 8.83 -3.69
CA LEU A 85 2.92 9.66 -2.79
C LEU A 85 2.63 8.97 -1.45
N GLN A 86 3.25 7.81 -1.18
CA GLN A 86 3.06 7.05 0.06
C GLN A 86 1.59 6.75 0.35
N GLY A 87 0.82 6.41 -0.69
CA GLY A 87 -0.58 6.04 -0.52
C GLY A 87 -0.75 4.79 0.35
N VAL A 88 -1.84 4.78 1.11
CA VAL A 88 -2.17 3.62 1.96
C VAL A 88 -2.53 2.43 1.07
N PRO A 89 -1.88 1.26 1.25
CA PRO A 89 -2.21 0.07 0.48
C PRO A 89 -3.68 -0.32 0.64
N THR A 90 -4.36 -0.63 -0.45
CA THR A 90 -5.77 -1.06 -0.41
C THR A 90 -5.97 -2.40 0.32
N THR A 91 -4.89 -3.15 0.51
CA THR A 91 -4.89 -4.44 1.22
C THR A 91 -4.83 -4.30 2.73
N VAL A 92 -4.53 -3.11 3.27
CA VAL A 92 -4.37 -2.86 4.69
C VAL A 92 -5.46 -1.93 5.21
N SER A 93 -6.24 -2.40 6.17
CA SER A 93 -7.21 -1.58 6.88
C SER A 93 -6.55 -0.84 8.04
N LEU A 94 -6.41 0.49 7.94
CA LEU A 94 -5.82 1.30 9.02
C LEU A 94 -6.59 1.17 10.34
N GLY A 95 -7.93 1.13 10.28
CA GLY A 95 -8.79 0.92 11.45
C GLY A 95 -8.51 -0.44 12.10
N GLY A 96 -8.45 -1.50 11.29
CA GLY A 96 -8.15 -2.86 11.76
C GLY A 96 -6.77 -2.98 12.39
N VAL A 97 -5.75 -2.33 11.81
CA VAL A 97 -4.39 -2.28 12.38
C VAL A 97 -4.41 -1.56 13.73
N ARG A 98 -5.02 -0.36 13.78
CA ARG A 98 -5.14 0.43 15.01
C ARG A 98 -5.83 -0.35 16.12
N ASP A 99 -6.97 -0.96 15.84
CA ASP A 99 -7.73 -1.73 16.82
C ASP A 99 -6.96 -2.95 17.31
N SER A 100 -6.19 -3.59 16.42
CA SER A 100 -5.36 -4.74 16.79
C SER A 100 -4.21 -4.34 17.71
N VAL A 101 -3.60 -3.18 17.47
CA VAL A 101 -2.52 -2.65 18.35
C VAL A 101 -3.08 -2.19 19.69
N LEU A 102 -4.25 -1.55 19.71
CA LEU A 102 -4.92 -1.12 20.97
C LEU A 102 -5.30 -2.30 21.89
N ARG A 103 -5.45 -3.52 21.36
CA ARG A 103 -5.73 -4.73 22.19
C ARG A 103 -4.52 -5.26 22.92
N ILE A 104 -3.32 -4.76 22.61
CA ILE A 104 -2.08 -5.20 23.27
C ILE A 104 -2.06 -4.61 24.68
N GLU A 105 -1.80 -5.49 25.66
CA GLU A 105 -1.70 -5.05 27.05
C GLU A 105 -0.54 -4.07 27.24
N GLY A 106 -0.84 -2.95 27.90
CA GLY A 106 0.13 -1.86 28.12
C GLY A 106 0.12 -0.78 27.03
N VAL A 107 -0.63 -0.95 25.93
CA VAL A 107 -0.88 0.12 24.96
C VAL A 107 -2.14 0.88 25.37
N LEU A 108 -2.00 2.16 25.63
CA LEU A 108 -3.09 3.06 26.05
C LEU A 108 -3.75 3.76 24.86
N SER A 109 -2.96 4.19 23.88
CA SER A 109 -3.43 4.89 22.69
C SER A 109 -2.50 4.64 21.50
N VAL A 110 -3.05 4.79 20.30
CA VAL A 110 -2.31 4.75 19.04
C VAL A 110 -2.69 5.99 18.24
N HIS A 111 -1.71 6.78 17.84
CA HIS A 111 -1.90 7.93 16.97
C HIS A 111 -0.78 8.04 15.94
N ASP A 112 -0.93 8.95 15.00
CA ASP A 112 0.00 9.15 13.89
C ASP A 112 0.37 7.85 13.16
N LEU A 113 -0.64 6.94 13.06
CA LEU A 113 -0.48 5.70 12.30
C LEU A 113 -0.45 6.01 10.80
N HIS A 114 0.72 5.89 10.20
CA HIS A 114 0.93 5.99 8.78
C HIS A 114 1.42 4.66 8.21
N VAL A 115 0.74 4.16 7.17
CA VAL A 115 1.10 2.92 6.49
C VAL A 115 1.21 3.20 5.00
N TRP A 116 2.33 2.82 4.38
CA TRP A 116 2.56 3.04 2.96
C TRP A 116 3.33 1.88 2.33
N GLN A 117 3.35 1.85 1.01
CA GLN A 117 4.15 0.89 0.27
C GLN A 117 5.53 1.48 -0.06
N LEU A 118 6.58 0.72 0.25
CA LEU A 118 7.93 1.00 -0.21
C LEU A 118 8.14 0.48 -1.64
N ASN A 119 7.53 -0.65 -1.93
CA ASN A 119 7.44 -1.26 -3.26
C ASN A 119 6.21 -2.17 -3.31
N GLU A 120 5.95 -2.84 -4.46
CA GLU A 120 4.78 -3.71 -4.64
C GLU A 120 4.60 -4.80 -3.57
N ASN A 121 5.69 -5.22 -2.93
CA ASN A 121 5.70 -6.36 -2.01
C ASN A 121 6.03 -5.98 -0.56
N LYS A 122 6.37 -4.73 -0.28
CA LYS A 122 6.78 -4.30 1.06
C LYS A 122 5.97 -3.12 1.54
N ASN A 123 5.19 -3.36 2.59
CA ASN A 123 4.51 -2.33 3.35
C ASN A 123 5.37 -1.93 4.56
N VAL A 124 5.36 -0.65 4.86
CA VAL A 124 6.07 -0.03 5.99
C VAL A 124 5.06 0.75 6.81
N ALA A 125 5.26 0.83 8.11
CA ALA A 125 4.46 1.67 8.98
C ALA A 125 5.31 2.53 9.91
N SER A 126 4.78 3.69 10.24
CA SER A 126 5.21 4.53 11.35
C SER A 126 4.01 4.78 12.26
N LEU A 127 4.20 4.65 13.56
CA LEU A 127 3.14 4.90 14.52
C LEU A 127 3.70 5.38 15.85
N HIS A 128 2.90 6.19 16.55
CA HIS A 128 3.14 6.56 17.93
C HIS A 128 2.22 5.73 18.81
N ILE A 129 2.76 5.21 19.91
CA ILE A 129 2.01 4.47 20.90
C ILE A 129 2.21 5.08 22.28
N MET A 130 1.12 5.39 22.96
CA MET A 130 1.15 5.66 24.39
C MET A 130 1.20 4.36 25.16
N VAL A 131 2.19 4.22 26.05
CA VAL A 131 2.40 3.01 26.82
C VAL A 131 2.36 3.27 28.32
N ASP A 132 1.71 2.38 29.06
CA ASP A 132 1.61 2.40 30.51
C ASP A 132 2.90 1.86 31.15
N CYS A 133 3.98 2.60 30.97
CA CYS A 133 5.25 2.32 31.62
C CYS A 133 6.07 3.62 31.77
N SER A 134 7.01 3.62 32.73
CA SER A 134 8.02 4.67 32.82
C SER A 134 9.15 4.40 31.83
N GLY A 135 9.88 5.46 31.45
CA GLY A 135 11.07 5.33 30.59
C GLY A 135 12.18 4.45 31.16
N GLU A 136 12.18 4.18 32.47
CA GLU A 136 13.10 3.30 33.16
C GLU A 136 12.75 1.80 33.00
N GLN A 137 11.49 1.49 32.61
CA GLN A 137 11.00 0.11 32.42
C GLN A 137 11.25 -0.37 31.00
N THR A 138 12.50 -0.35 30.57
CA THR A 138 12.92 -0.70 29.21
C THR A 138 12.46 -2.10 28.79
N ASP A 139 12.58 -3.09 29.67
CA ASP A 139 12.19 -4.49 29.37
C ASP A 139 10.69 -4.61 29.06
N ARG A 140 9.85 -3.91 29.84
CA ARG A 140 8.39 -3.89 29.60
C ARG A 140 8.06 -3.24 28.26
N TYR A 141 8.70 -2.12 27.94
CA TYR A 141 8.52 -1.48 26.63
C TYR A 141 8.97 -2.40 25.50
N MET A 142 10.13 -3.05 25.61
CA MET A 142 10.63 -3.96 24.57
C MET A 142 9.66 -5.11 24.31
N HIS A 143 9.02 -5.64 25.36
CA HIS A 143 7.99 -6.68 25.20
C HIS A 143 6.76 -6.16 24.46
N ILE A 144 6.25 -4.96 24.80
CA ILE A 144 5.13 -4.31 24.12
C ILE A 144 5.49 -4.07 22.64
N ALA A 145 6.66 -3.50 22.37
CA ALA A 145 7.14 -3.20 21.02
C ALA A 145 7.26 -4.47 20.14
N ASP A 146 7.70 -5.60 20.72
CA ASP A 146 7.74 -6.87 20.01
C ASP A 146 6.34 -7.39 19.67
N GLN A 147 5.38 -7.28 20.59
CA GLN A 147 3.98 -7.63 20.32
C GLN A 147 3.36 -6.75 19.23
N VAL A 148 3.60 -5.43 19.27
CA VAL A 148 3.16 -4.50 18.23
C VAL A 148 3.75 -4.90 16.87
N ARG A 149 5.06 -5.17 16.82
CA ARG A 149 5.75 -5.60 15.58
C ARG A 149 5.16 -6.88 15.01
N ARG A 150 4.89 -7.89 15.84
CA ARG A 150 4.24 -9.14 15.43
C ARG A 150 2.82 -8.89 14.90
N THR A 151 2.07 -8.04 15.56
CA THR A 151 0.72 -7.66 15.13
C THR A 151 0.76 -6.97 13.76
N LEU A 152 1.66 -6.01 13.57
CA LEU A 152 1.85 -5.34 12.28
C LEU A 152 2.27 -6.33 11.18
N HIS A 153 3.11 -7.31 11.51
CA HIS A 153 3.52 -8.35 10.57
C HIS A 153 2.34 -9.22 10.09
N ILE A 154 1.37 -9.52 10.97
CA ILE A 154 0.14 -10.24 10.60
C ILE A 154 -0.67 -9.45 9.56
N TRP A 155 -0.62 -8.11 9.62
CA TRP A 155 -1.26 -7.22 8.65
C TRP A 155 -0.44 -7.01 7.37
N GLY A 156 0.67 -7.77 7.19
CA GLY A 156 1.54 -7.67 6.02
C GLY A 156 2.47 -6.45 6.04
N ILE A 157 2.70 -5.87 7.22
CA ILE A 157 3.64 -4.76 7.41
C ILE A 157 4.98 -5.34 7.86
N HIS A 158 5.99 -5.28 6.99
CA HIS A 158 7.26 -5.97 7.19
C HIS A 158 8.31 -5.13 7.93
N SER A 159 8.15 -3.81 7.95
CA SER A 159 9.04 -2.89 8.65
C SER A 159 8.21 -1.85 9.36
N SER A 160 8.54 -1.56 10.61
CA SER A 160 7.79 -0.57 11.39
C SER A 160 8.72 0.26 12.25
N THR A 161 8.45 1.56 12.31
CA THR A 161 9.01 2.50 13.27
C THR A 161 7.96 2.76 14.33
N ILE A 162 8.30 2.44 15.58
CA ILE A 162 7.40 2.59 16.72
C ILE A 162 8.02 3.61 17.64
N GLN A 163 7.32 4.73 17.84
CA GLN A 163 7.73 5.76 18.77
C GLN A 163 6.89 5.64 20.05
N PRO A 164 7.52 5.36 21.22
CA PRO A 164 6.79 5.30 22.48
C PRO A 164 6.59 6.68 23.07
N GLU A 165 5.44 6.86 23.69
CA GLU A 165 5.13 7.95 24.62
C GLU A 165 4.84 7.33 25.97
N PHE A 166 5.72 7.59 26.93
CA PHE A 166 5.65 7.00 28.27
C PHE A 166 4.71 7.81 29.17
N VAL A 167 3.70 7.14 29.71
CA VAL A 167 2.73 7.77 30.61
C VAL A 167 2.64 6.92 31.88
N PRO A 168 3.46 7.20 32.90
CA PRO A 168 3.35 6.52 34.17
C PRO A 168 2.04 6.94 34.86
N GLY A 169 1.20 5.97 35.23
CA GLY A 169 -0.04 6.26 35.94
C GLY A 169 -1.33 6.00 35.15
N GLY A 170 -1.20 5.45 33.95
CA GLY A 170 -2.32 4.89 33.18
C GLY A 170 -3.23 5.90 32.48
N LEU A 171 -4.45 5.46 32.16
CA LEU A 171 -5.40 6.18 31.29
C LEU A 171 -5.80 7.57 31.78
N ASN A 172 -5.84 7.81 33.10
CA ASN A 172 -6.27 9.11 33.65
C ASN A 172 -5.25 10.22 33.35
N GLU A 173 -3.98 9.90 33.33
CA GLU A 173 -2.92 10.86 33.03
C GLU A 173 -2.70 11.01 31.52
N ALA A 174 -2.85 9.91 30.76
CA ALA A 174 -2.84 9.92 29.29
C ALA A 174 -3.93 10.85 28.73
N ALA A 175 -5.13 10.84 29.31
CA ALA A 175 -6.24 11.72 28.89
C ALA A 175 -5.94 13.21 29.11
N LYS A 176 -5.17 13.55 30.15
CA LYS A 176 -4.75 14.94 30.44
C LYS A 176 -3.69 15.44 29.46
N LEU A 177 -2.79 14.58 29.02
CA LEU A 177 -1.65 14.96 28.19
C LEU A 177 -2.01 15.03 26.68
N SER A 178 -2.92 14.17 26.19
CA SER A 178 -3.14 14.03 24.74
C SER A 178 -4.17 15.00 24.18
N GLY A 179 -5.08 15.58 24.99
CA GLY A 179 -6.24 16.31 24.46
C GLY A 179 -7.10 15.50 23.45
N VAL A 180 -6.67 14.27 23.14
CA VAL A 180 -7.32 13.32 22.25
C VAL A 180 -8.17 12.40 23.13
N ALA A 181 -9.44 12.23 22.78
CA ALA A 181 -10.32 11.30 23.47
C ALA A 181 -9.69 9.91 23.50
N VAL A 182 -9.16 9.52 24.67
CA VAL A 182 -8.72 8.15 24.91
C VAL A 182 -9.94 7.27 24.71
N ALA A 183 -9.92 6.44 23.67
CA ALA A 183 -11.00 5.52 23.41
C ALA A 183 -11.15 4.62 24.64
N SER A 184 -12.22 4.87 25.40
CA SER A 184 -12.55 4.11 26.62
C SER A 184 -12.61 2.62 26.25
N LYS A 185 -11.75 1.84 26.88
CA LYS A 185 -11.71 0.37 26.80
C LYS A 185 -13.03 -0.28 27.30
N ASN A 186 -13.93 0.53 27.87
CA ASN A 186 -15.13 0.07 28.58
C ASN A 186 -16.36 -0.12 27.69
N ARG A 187 -16.27 -0.06 26.34
CA ARG A 187 -17.47 -0.17 25.50
C ARG A 187 -17.79 -1.61 25.04
N PHE A 188 -17.00 -2.60 25.44
CA PHE A 188 -17.20 -3.99 24.98
C PHE A 188 -17.77 -4.94 26.05
N ASP A 189 -17.91 -4.52 27.32
CA ASP A 189 -18.39 -5.40 28.39
C ASP A 189 -19.91 -5.29 28.68
N GLU A 190 -20.65 -4.43 27.99
CA GLU A 190 -22.09 -4.19 28.29
C GLU A 190 -23.09 -4.89 27.33
N HIS A 191 -22.64 -5.74 26.41
CA HIS A 191 -23.56 -6.49 25.53
C HIS A 191 -23.35 -8.00 25.59
N SER A 192 -23.09 -8.54 26.79
CA SER A 192 -23.14 -9.98 27.07
C SER A 192 -23.97 -10.24 28.33
N LEU A 193 -25.25 -10.08 28.20
CA LEU A 193 -26.30 -10.71 29.05
C LEU A 193 -27.46 -11.10 28.15
#